data_bee8cf4b26373bd64286605d89861b2e
#
_entry.id   bee8cf4b26373bd64286605d89861b2e
#
_cell.length_a   1.000
_cell.length_b   1.000
_cell.length_c   1.000
_cell.angle_alpha   90.00
_cell.angle_beta   90.00
_cell.angle_gamma   90.00
#
_symmetry.space_group_name_H-M   'P 1'
#
loop_
_entity.id
_entity.type
_entity.pdbx_description
1 polymer ?
#
loop_
_entity_poly.entity_id
_entity_poly.type
_entity_poly.pdbx_seq_one_letter_code
_entity_poly.pdbx_strand_id
1 'polypeptide(L)'
;LEIFIDETKEHLQTLSDQLMILETEPDNMETINEIFRAAHSLKGMAGTMGYKRMQRLTHDMENVFQEIRSGNMKVQPELIDVLFRGLDALEGYLANILESADEGTEDNEEIINTLNSIADKAKGGTGEVPAPTPTAAPSDDKSAASDGNKAKYENIRISDYEKATFEKAKEENLNILGITVYLQDSCILKAARAFLVFKCLEELGEVMKAEPNVQDIEDEKFDYDFSLVYF
;
A
#
# COMPACT_ATOMS: atom_id res chain seq x y z
N LEU A 1 -10.72 -1.75 -21.19
CA LEU A 1 -10.91 -3.06 -20.57
C LEU A 1 -9.81 -4.04 -20.98
N GLU A 2 -9.47 -4.18 -22.27
CA GLU A 2 -8.44 -5.13 -22.76
C GLU A 2 -7.08 -4.89 -22.07
N ILE A 3 -6.60 -3.67 -22.02
CA ILE A 3 -5.34 -3.30 -21.34
C ILE A 3 -5.39 -3.69 -19.87
N PHE A 4 -6.48 -3.39 -19.17
CA PHE A 4 -6.67 -3.78 -17.78
C PHE A 4 -6.57 -5.31 -17.60
N ILE A 5 -7.21 -6.08 -18.47
CA ILE A 5 -7.19 -7.55 -18.43
C ILE A 5 -5.77 -8.08 -18.62
N ASP A 6 -5.04 -7.55 -19.60
CA ASP A 6 -3.69 -8.03 -19.91
C ASP A 6 -2.71 -7.69 -18.78
N GLU A 7 -2.73 -6.47 -18.27
CA GLU A 7 -1.91 -6.06 -17.12
C GLU A 7 -2.29 -6.83 -15.84
N THR A 8 -3.60 -7.07 -15.62
CA THR A 8 -4.06 -7.86 -14.47
C THR A 8 -3.52 -9.29 -14.53
N LYS A 9 -3.54 -9.94 -15.70
CA LYS A 9 -2.97 -11.27 -15.87
C LYS A 9 -1.47 -11.31 -15.57
N GLU A 10 -0.74 -10.32 -16.05
CA GLU A 10 0.71 -10.22 -15.80
C GLU A 10 1.01 -10.09 -14.31
N HIS A 11 0.28 -9.22 -13.60
CA HIS A 11 0.47 -9.05 -12.17
C HIS A 11 0.03 -10.28 -11.35
N LEU A 12 -1.06 -10.96 -11.74
CA LEU A 12 -1.47 -12.21 -11.08
C LEU A 12 -0.44 -13.32 -11.29
N GLN A 13 0.14 -13.41 -12.50
CA GLN A 13 1.24 -14.34 -12.76
C GLN A 13 2.47 -14.01 -11.89
N THR A 14 2.83 -12.74 -11.81
CA THR A 14 3.92 -12.29 -10.94
C THR A 14 3.65 -12.65 -9.48
N LEU A 15 2.44 -12.42 -8.97
CA LEU A 15 2.05 -12.81 -7.62
C LEU A 15 2.20 -14.32 -7.40
N SER A 16 1.71 -15.13 -8.36
CA SER A 16 1.80 -16.59 -8.30
C SER A 16 3.26 -17.06 -8.21
N ASP A 17 4.10 -16.58 -9.12
CA ASP A 17 5.51 -16.99 -9.20
C ASP A 17 6.28 -16.56 -7.93
N GLN A 18 6.06 -15.35 -7.47
CA GLN A 18 6.72 -14.82 -6.29
C GLN A 18 6.22 -15.46 -4.98
N LEU A 19 4.93 -15.82 -4.87
CA LEU A 19 4.43 -16.57 -3.72
C LEU A 19 5.05 -17.96 -3.61
N MET A 20 5.27 -18.65 -4.73
CA MET A 20 5.97 -19.95 -4.73
C MET A 20 7.43 -19.79 -4.26
N ILE A 21 8.11 -18.71 -4.63
CA ILE A 21 9.46 -18.42 -4.13
C ILE A 21 9.41 -18.12 -2.64
N LEU A 22 8.44 -17.29 -2.20
CA LEU A 22 8.29 -16.91 -0.80
C LEU A 22 7.99 -18.10 0.12
N GLU A 23 7.29 -19.13 -0.36
CA GLU A 23 7.06 -20.36 0.37
C GLU A 23 8.38 -21.08 0.74
N THR A 24 9.36 -21.07 -0.17
CA THR A 24 10.66 -21.69 0.03
C THR A 24 11.68 -20.75 0.66
N GLU A 25 11.54 -19.46 0.45
CA GLU A 25 12.46 -18.40 0.92
C GLU A 25 11.70 -17.31 1.66
N PRO A 26 11.17 -17.56 2.87
CA PRO A 26 10.25 -16.65 3.58
C PRO A 26 10.88 -15.32 4.01
N ASP A 27 12.20 -15.23 4.06
CA ASP A 27 12.93 -13.99 4.41
C ASP A 27 13.48 -13.25 3.17
N ASN A 28 13.08 -13.65 1.95
CA ASN A 28 13.55 -13.02 0.71
C ASN A 28 12.85 -11.68 0.50
N MET A 29 13.54 -10.59 0.86
CA MET A 29 13.00 -9.22 0.77
C MET A 29 12.76 -8.75 -0.66
N GLU A 30 13.50 -9.23 -1.64
CA GLU A 30 13.29 -8.92 -3.05
C GLU A 30 11.94 -9.47 -3.52
N THR A 31 11.67 -10.74 -3.24
CA THR A 31 10.39 -11.40 -3.50
C THR A 31 9.22 -10.69 -2.80
N ILE A 32 9.38 -10.33 -1.52
CA ILE A 32 8.37 -9.60 -0.76
C ILE A 32 8.06 -8.24 -1.40
N ASN A 33 9.08 -7.52 -1.87
CA ASN A 33 8.91 -6.24 -2.54
C ASN A 33 8.23 -6.39 -3.90
N GLU A 34 8.53 -7.42 -4.67
CA GLU A 34 7.86 -7.68 -5.95
C GLU A 34 6.38 -8.01 -5.76
N ILE A 35 6.04 -8.85 -4.78
CA ILE A 35 4.64 -9.15 -4.44
C ILE A 35 3.91 -7.87 -4.03
N PHE A 36 4.53 -7.06 -3.17
CA PHE A 36 3.95 -5.78 -2.73
C PHE A 36 3.65 -4.87 -3.93
N ARG A 37 4.60 -4.70 -4.85
CA ARG A 37 4.41 -3.87 -6.05
C ARG A 37 3.28 -4.39 -6.95
N ALA A 38 3.24 -5.70 -7.19
CA ALA A 38 2.19 -6.33 -7.99
C ALA A 38 0.80 -6.13 -7.36
N ALA A 39 0.67 -6.36 -6.05
CA ALA A 39 -0.58 -6.15 -5.31
C ALA A 39 -1.01 -4.66 -5.35
N HIS A 40 -0.06 -3.75 -5.15
CA HIS A 40 -0.29 -2.31 -5.23
C HIS A 40 -0.81 -1.87 -6.60
N SER A 41 -0.18 -2.34 -7.68
CA SER A 41 -0.61 -2.05 -9.05
C SER A 41 -2.02 -2.59 -9.32
N LEU A 42 -2.29 -3.83 -8.92
CA LEU A 42 -3.63 -4.44 -9.04
C LEU A 42 -4.70 -3.65 -8.30
N LYS A 43 -4.41 -3.22 -7.06
CA LYS A 43 -5.34 -2.38 -6.27
C LYS A 43 -5.67 -1.09 -7.01
N GLY A 44 -4.66 -0.38 -7.52
CA GLY A 44 -4.83 0.87 -8.26
C GLY A 44 -5.65 0.68 -9.54
N MET A 45 -5.35 -0.35 -10.31
CA MET A 45 -6.07 -0.67 -11.55
C MET A 45 -7.53 -1.06 -11.28
N ALA A 46 -7.77 -1.93 -10.29
CA ALA A 46 -9.11 -2.34 -9.88
C ALA A 46 -9.94 -1.15 -9.41
N GLY A 47 -9.34 -0.25 -8.62
CA GLY A 47 -9.98 0.99 -8.16
C GLY A 47 -10.36 1.91 -9.32
N THR A 48 -9.47 2.10 -10.30
CA THR A 48 -9.73 2.91 -11.51
C THR A 48 -10.87 2.34 -12.36
N MET A 49 -10.97 1.02 -12.44
CA MET A 49 -12.02 0.32 -13.20
C MET A 49 -13.33 0.17 -12.42
N GLY A 50 -13.33 0.47 -11.12
CA GLY A 50 -14.50 0.36 -10.25
C GLY A 50 -14.76 -1.04 -9.71
N TYR A 51 -13.80 -1.98 -9.82
CA TYR A 51 -13.86 -3.33 -9.29
C TYR A 51 -13.51 -3.34 -7.79
N LYS A 52 -14.51 -3.05 -6.97
CA LYS A 52 -14.33 -2.80 -5.52
C LYS A 52 -13.94 -4.03 -4.71
N ARG A 53 -14.40 -5.22 -5.11
CA ARG A 53 -14.06 -6.48 -4.43
C ARG A 53 -12.61 -6.85 -4.68
N MET A 54 -12.18 -6.78 -5.95
CA MET A 54 -10.79 -6.98 -6.34
C MET A 54 -9.89 -5.94 -5.64
N GLN A 55 -10.28 -4.66 -5.65
CA GLN A 55 -9.56 -3.59 -4.97
C GLN A 55 -9.42 -3.86 -3.46
N ARG A 56 -10.49 -4.27 -2.79
CA ARG A 56 -10.49 -4.56 -1.35
C ARG A 56 -9.57 -5.73 -1.00
N LEU A 57 -9.69 -6.84 -1.73
CA LEU A 57 -8.86 -8.02 -1.47
C LEU A 57 -7.37 -7.73 -1.70
N THR A 58 -7.02 -7.07 -2.80
CA THR A 58 -5.63 -6.66 -3.07
C THR A 58 -5.09 -5.69 -2.03
N HIS A 59 -5.93 -4.78 -1.53
CA HIS A 59 -5.59 -3.88 -0.43
C HIS A 59 -5.24 -4.63 0.86
N ASP A 60 -6.05 -5.61 1.26
CA ASP A 60 -5.81 -6.37 2.48
C ASP A 60 -4.58 -7.29 2.36
N MET A 61 -4.31 -7.83 1.17
CA MET A 61 -3.05 -8.53 0.88
C MET A 61 -1.84 -7.57 0.98
N GLU A 62 -1.92 -6.39 0.40
CA GLU A 62 -0.88 -5.37 0.46
C GLU A 62 -0.56 -4.96 1.90
N ASN A 63 -1.57 -4.78 2.76
CA ASN A 63 -1.39 -4.47 4.17
C ASN A 63 -0.54 -5.53 4.89
N VAL A 64 -0.77 -6.81 4.61
CA VAL A 64 0.03 -7.90 5.17
C VAL A 64 1.50 -7.79 4.73
N PHE A 65 1.74 -7.55 3.44
CA PHE A 65 3.11 -7.39 2.94
C PHE A 65 3.78 -6.13 3.49
N GLN A 66 3.04 -5.07 3.76
CA GLN A 66 3.56 -3.88 4.43
C GLN A 66 4.06 -4.20 5.85
N GLU A 67 3.32 -5.01 6.62
CA GLU A 67 3.75 -5.43 7.96
C GLU A 67 5.00 -6.32 7.91
N ILE A 68 5.13 -7.18 6.89
CA ILE A 68 6.33 -7.98 6.68
C ILE A 68 7.54 -7.09 6.34
N ARG A 69 7.38 -6.15 5.41
CA ARG A 69 8.43 -5.18 5.02
C ARG A 69 8.89 -4.33 6.20
N SER A 70 7.96 -3.94 7.06
CA SER A 70 8.26 -3.17 8.27
C SER A 70 8.93 -3.98 9.39
N GLY A 71 9.12 -5.29 9.18
CA GLY A 71 9.71 -6.19 10.16
C GLY A 71 8.79 -6.51 11.35
N ASN A 72 7.52 -6.10 11.29
CA ASN A 72 6.53 -6.34 12.34
C ASN A 72 6.01 -7.78 12.31
N MET A 73 6.17 -8.47 11.16
CA MET A 73 5.67 -9.82 10.95
C MET A 73 6.66 -10.63 10.13
N LYS A 74 6.71 -11.93 10.43
CA LYS A 74 7.45 -12.91 9.63
C LYS A 74 6.47 -13.71 8.78
N VAL A 75 6.94 -14.11 7.60
CA VAL A 75 6.21 -15.04 6.74
C VAL A 75 6.14 -16.41 7.44
N GLN A 76 4.93 -16.93 7.58
CA GLN A 76 4.64 -18.25 8.15
C GLN A 76 3.81 -19.08 7.15
N PRO A 77 3.86 -20.41 7.21
CA PRO A 77 3.15 -21.28 6.28
C PRO A 77 1.64 -20.97 6.20
N GLU A 78 1.02 -20.70 7.34
CA GLU A 78 -0.42 -20.38 7.41
C GLU A 78 -0.76 -19.08 6.65
N LEU A 79 0.18 -18.13 6.62
CA LEU A 79 0.01 -16.91 5.83
C LEU A 79 0.10 -17.22 4.34
N ILE A 80 1.05 -18.03 3.94
CA ILE A 80 1.21 -18.45 2.53
C ILE A 80 -0.05 -19.12 1.99
N ASP A 81 -0.65 -20.03 2.77
CA ASP A 81 -1.92 -20.68 2.41
C ASP A 81 -3.06 -19.66 2.17
N VAL A 82 -3.16 -18.66 3.04
CA VAL A 82 -4.18 -17.61 2.90
C VAL A 82 -3.91 -16.71 1.69
N LEU A 83 -2.64 -16.42 1.41
CA LEU A 83 -2.25 -15.61 0.24
C LEU A 83 -2.53 -16.33 -1.07
N PHE A 84 -2.32 -17.65 -1.16
CA PHE A 84 -2.71 -18.44 -2.33
C PHE A 84 -4.23 -18.46 -2.50
N ARG A 85 -5.01 -18.61 -1.43
CA ARG A 85 -6.48 -18.49 -1.49
C ARG A 85 -6.91 -17.09 -1.96
N GLY A 86 -6.19 -16.04 -1.55
CA GLY A 86 -6.39 -14.68 -2.05
C GLY A 86 -6.11 -14.56 -3.54
N LEU A 87 -5.03 -15.18 -4.02
CA LEU A 87 -4.70 -15.23 -5.45
C LEU A 87 -5.80 -15.93 -6.25
N ASP A 88 -6.26 -17.12 -5.80
CA ASP A 88 -7.37 -17.85 -6.43
C ASP A 88 -8.64 -17.00 -6.54
N ALA A 89 -8.96 -16.24 -5.50
CA ALA A 89 -10.10 -15.32 -5.49
C ALA A 89 -9.92 -14.17 -6.50
N LEU A 90 -8.72 -13.61 -6.63
CA LEU A 90 -8.41 -12.57 -7.63
C LEU A 90 -8.53 -13.12 -9.06
N GLU A 91 -8.06 -14.33 -9.31
CA GLU A 91 -8.24 -15.03 -10.59
C GLU A 91 -9.72 -15.28 -10.90
N GLY A 92 -10.51 -15.62 -9.88
CA GLY A 92 -11.97 -15.75 -9.98
C GLY A 92 -12.65 -14.45 -10.40
N TYR A 93 -12.25 -13.32 -9.79
CA TYR A 93 -12.75 -12.00 -10.20
C TYR A 93 -12.36 -11.67 -11.65
N LEU A 94 -11.12 -11.95 -12.04
CA LEU A 94 -10.68 -11.74 -13.42
C LEU A 94 -11.46 -12.60 -14.42
N ALA A 95 -11.74 -13.87 -14.08
CA ALA A 95 -12.56 -14.76 -14.91
C ALA A 95 -13.98 -14.22 -15.12
N ASN A 96 -14.61 -13.70 -14.04
CA ASN A 96 -15.92 -13.06 -14.13
C ASN A 96 -15.87 -11.79 -15.01
N ILE A 97 -14.83 -10.97 -14.85
CA ILE A 97 -14.63 -9.75 -15.67
C ILE A 97 -14.47 -10.10 -17.14
N LEU A 98 -13.77 -11.17 -17.47
CA LEU A 98 -13.60 -11.66 -18.84
C LEU A 98 -14.94 -12.11 -19.45
N GLU A 99 -15.81 -12.73 -18.67
CA GLU A 99 -17.09 -13.27 -19.14
C GLU A 99 -18.18 -12.19 -19.26
N SER A 100 -18.27 -11.31 -18.26
CA SER A 100 -19.41 -10.40 -18.09
C SER A 100 -19.06 -8.92 -17.91
N ALA A 101 -17.76 -8.55 -17.91
CA ALA A 101 -17.26 -7.24 -17.55
C ALA A 101 -17.63 -6.80 -16.10
N ASP A 102 -17.98 -7.76 -15.24
CA ASP A 102 -18.33 -7.57 -13.83
C ASP A 102 -17.48 -8.53 -12.99
N GLU A 103 -17.03 -8.11 -11.81
CA GLU A 103 -16.17 -8.93 -10.92
C GLU A 103 -16.94 -10.05 -10.18
N GLY A 104 -18.24 -10.13 -10.33
CA GLY A 104 -19.11 -11.11 -9.67
C GLY A 104 -19.58 -10.65 -8.29
N THR A 105 -20.16 -11.56 -7.52
CA THR A 105 -20.84 -11.26 -6.26
C THR A 105 -20.14 -11.81 -5.01
N GLU A 106 -19.08 -12.58 -5.17
CA GLU A 106 -18.35 -13.17 -4.05
C GLU A 106 -17.46 -12.13 -3.37
N ASP A 107 -17.71 -11.86 -2.10
CA ASP A 107 -16.95 -10.86 -1.32
C ASP A 107 -15.68 -11.41 -0.68
N ASN A 108 -15.48 -12.73 -0.66
CA ASN A 108 -14.33 -13.42 -0.06
C ASN A 108 -13.99 -12.97 1.38
N GLU A 109 -15.03 -12.66 2.17
CA GLU A 109 -14.91 -12.11 3.51
C GLU A 109 -14.08 -12.99 4.46
N GLU A 110 -14.12 -14.32 4.30
CA GLU A 110 -13.31 -15.24 5.13
C GLU A 110 -11.81 -15.00 4.92
N ILE A 111 -11.39 -14.83 3.67
CA ILE A 111 -9.99 -14.56 3.32
C ILE A 111 -9.58 -13.20 3.86
N ILE A 112 -10.39 -12.17 3.62
CA ILE A 112 -10.17 -10.79 4.07
C ILE A 112 -10.06 -10.75 5.59
N ASN A 113 -10.98 -11.36 6.32
CA ASN A 113 -10.96 -11.38 7.78
C ASN A 113 -9.73 -12.11 8.33
N THR A 114 -9.28 -13.17 7.65
CA THR A 114 -8.08 -13.90 8.04
C THR A 114 -6.82 -13.04 7.82
N LEU A 115 -6.69 -12.38 6.67
CA LEU A 115 -5.59 -11.47 6.38
C LEU A 115 -5.52 -10.33 7.40
N ASN A 116 -6.66 -9.68 7.68
CA ASN A 116 -6.74 -8.61 8.66
C ASN A 116 -6.40 -9.09 10.08
N SER A 117 -6.88 -10.27 10.48
CA SER A 117 -6.55 -10.86 11.78
C SER A 117 -5.05 -11.14 11.92
N ILE A 118 -4.39 -11.55 10.83
CA ILE A 118 -2.94 -11.79 10.82
C ILE A 118 -2.19 -10.45 10.92
N ALA A 119 -2.59 -9.45 10.15
CA ALA A 119 -1.99 -8.11 10.17
C ALA A 119 -2.18 -7.42 11.55
N ASP A 120 -3.36 -7.53 12.15
CA ASP A 120 -3.64 -6.95 13.46
C ASP A 120 -2.83 -7.59 14.59
N LYS A 121 -2.62 -8.91 14.53
CA LYS A 121 -1.73 -9.60 15.47
C LYS A 121 -0.30 -9.13 15.37
N ALA A 122 0.14 -8.73 14.18
CA ALA A 122 1.46 -8.16 13.97
C ALA A 122 1.60 -6.75 14.56
N LYS A 123 0.53 -5.93 14.46
CA LYS A 123 0.49 -4.55 14.99
C LYS A 123 0.34 -4.47 16.52
N GLY A 124 -0.24 -5.48 17.14
CA GLY A 124 -0.66 -5.45 18.54
C GLY A 124 -0.23 -6.65 19.35
N GLY A 125 0.88 -6.53 20.03
CA GLY A 125 1.12 -7.26 21.26
C GLY A 125 0.47 -6.57 22.46
N THR A 126 -0.81 -6.21 22.43
CA THR A 126 -1.66 -5.97 23.62
C THR A 126 -3.10 -5.74 23.16
N GLY A 127 -3.99 -6.58 23.69
CA GLY A 127 -5.39 -6.54 23.34
C GLY A 127 -6.12 -5.31 23.86
N GLU A 128 -7.10 -4.90 23.11
CA GLU A 128 -8.46 -4.63 23.58
C GLU A 128 -9.30 -4.11 22.42
N VAL A 129 -10.43 -4.74 22.22
CA VAL A 129 -11.44 -4.32 21.24
C VAL A 129 -12.23 -3.16 21.84
N PRO A 130 -12.50 -2.10 21.11
CA PRO A 130 -13.78 -1.40 21.29
C PRO A 130 -14.62 -1.40 20.01
N ALA A 131 -15.86 -1.79 20.21
CA ALA A 131 -16.94 -1.71 19.26
C ALA A 131 -17.24 -0.25 18.82
N PRO A 132 -17.91 -0.08 17.68
CA PRO A 132 -18.12 1.23 17.07
C PRO A 132 -19.25 2.00 17.75
N THR A 133 -19.05 3.27 17.99
CA THR A 133 -20.16 4.20 18.23
C THR A 133 -19.96 5.47 17.40
N PRO A 134 -20.99 5.90 16.69
CA PRO A 134 -20.93 7.10 15.86
C PRO A 134 -21.27 8.36 16.65
N THR A 135 -20.77 9.48 16.23
CA THR A 135 -21.51 10.75 16.17
C THR A 135 -20.66 11.99 16.50
N ALA A 136 -20.82 12.91 15.55
CA ALA A 136 -20.87 14.36 15.66
C ALA A 136 -19.58 15.16 15.42
N ALA A 137 -19.65 15.85 14.31
CA ALA A 137 -18.99 17.10 14.01
C ALA A 137 -19.56 18.26 14.88
N PRO A 138 -19.19 19.49 14.66
CA PRO A 138 -17.90 20.13 14.39
C PRO A 138 -17.58 21.25 15.42
N SER A 139 -16.41 21.73 15.44
CA SER A 139 -16.19 23.13 15.85
C SER A 139 -14.95 23.72 15.19
N ASP A 140 -15.25 24.78 14.46
CA ASP A 140 -14.33 25.77 13.94
C ASP A 140 -13.30 26.22 14.98
N ASP A 141 -12.08 26.38 14.57
CA ASP A 141 -11.45 27.64 14.83
C ASP A 141 -10.37 27.98 13.79
N LYS A 142 -10.48 29.20 13.32
CA LYS A 142 -9.61 29.87 12.36
C LYS A 142 -8.32 30.31 13.03
N SER A 143 -7.35 30.42 12.20
CA SER A 143 -6.25 31.39 12.29
C SER A 143 -4.89 30.72 12.27
N ALA A 144 -3.96 31.05 11.48
CA ALA A 144 -3.59 32.22 10.73
C ALA A 144 -2.42 31.84 9.80
N ALA A 145 -2.30 32.59 8.76
CA ALA A 145 -1.26 32.53 7.76
C ALA A 145 0.16 32.76 8.31
N SER A 146 1.09 32.21 7.51
CA SER A 146 2.49 32.63 7.36
C SER A 146 3.43 32.36 8.53
N ASP A 147 4.26 31.35 8.32
CA ASP A 147 5.69 31.67 8.27
C ASP A 147 6.52 30.47 7.72
N GLY A 148 7.35 30.79 6.73
CA GLY A 148 8.57 30.02 6.47
C GLY A 148 8.39 28.63 5.90
N ASN A 149 8.65 28.55 4.64
CA ASN A 149 8.97 27.39 3.83
C ASN A 149 10.01 26.47 4.54
N LYS A 150 9.67 25.92 5.70
CA LYS A 150 10.37 24.80 6.31
C LYS A 150 9.90 23.57 5.58
N ALA A 151 10.81 22.93 4.91
CA ALA A 151 10.58 21.67 4.22
C ALA A 151 9.95 20.67 5.19
N LYS A 152 8.69 20.34 4.96
CA LYS A 152 7.88 19.48 5.87
C LYS A 152 8.45 18.08 6.02
N TYR A 153 9.33 17.64 5.11
CA TYR A 153 10.05 16.37 5.23
C TYR A 153 10.94 16.29 6.49
N GLU A 154 11.34 17.41 7.08
CA GLU A 154 12.09 17.43 8.35
C GLU A 154 11.28 16.90 9.54
N ASN A 155 9.95 16.85 9.41
CA ASN A 155 9.03 16.34 10.43
C ASN A 155 8.76 14.83 10.33
N ILE A 156 9.27 14.18 9.28
CA ILE A 156 9.10 12.73 9.10
C ILE A 156 9.81 12.00 10.23
N ARG A 157 9.07 11.28 11.06
CA ARG A 157 9.64 10.49 12.15
C ARG A 157 10.25 9.22 11.60
N ILE A 158 11.56 9.11 11.71
CA ILE A 158 12.33 7.96 11.28
C ILE A 158 12.40 6.98 12.44
N SER A 159 11.94 5.76 12.26
CA SER A 159 12.06 4.67 13.23
C SER A 159 13.51 4.18 13.34
N ASP A 160 13.84 3.47 14.43
CA ASP A 160 15.21 2.95 14.62
C ASP A 160 15.59 1.91 13.56
N TYR A 161 14.63 1.20 13.01
CA TYR A 161 14.83 0.30 11.88
C TYR A 161 15.16 1.06 10.59
N GLU A 162 14.44 2.10 10.28
CA GLU A 162 14.68 2.96 9.12
C GLU A 162 16.05 3.65 9.20
N LYS A 163 16.54 3.96 10.40
CA LYS A 163 17.89 4.48 10.60
C LYS A 163 18.98 3.54 10.10
N ALA A 164 18.82 2.23 10.30
CA ALA A 164 19.76 1.23 9.81
C ALA A 164 19.81 1.22 8.27
N THR A 165 18.66 1.40 7.60
CA THR A 165 18.60 1.51 6.15
C THR A 165 19.24 2.82 5.66
N PHE A 166 19.06 3.93 6.39
CA PHE A 166 19.75 5.19 6.11
C PHE A 166 21.27 5.07 6.21
N GLU A 167 21.77 4.39 7.24
CA GLU A 167 23.20 4.18 7.39
C GLU A 167 23.77 3.32 6.26
N LYS A 168 23.03 2.27 5.85
CA LYS A 168 23.41 1.41 4.74
C LYS A 168 23.42 2.16 3.40
N ALA A 169 22.37 2.93 3.12
CA ALA A 169 22.30 3.77 1.92
C ALA A 169 23.48 4.80 1.89
N LYS A 170 23.86 5.30 3.05
CA LYS A 170 24.98 6.22 3.19
C LYS A 170 26.33 5.54 2.99
N GLU A 171 26.48 4.29 3.42
CA GLU A 171 27.68 3.46 3.17
C GLU A 171 27.82 3.12 1.68
N GLU A 172 26.69 2.93 0.98
CA GLU A 172 26.64 2.69 -0.47
C GLU A 172 26.77 3.96 -1.31
N ASN A 173 26.99 5.12 -0.66
CA ASN A 173 27.15 6.43 -1.32
C ASN A 173 25.91 6.90 -2.08
N LEU A 174 24.70 6.45 -1.67
CA LEU A 174 23.44 6.92 -2.23
C LEU A 174 23.06 8.29 -1.68
N ASN A 175 22.50 9.13 -2.54
CA ASN A 175 22.02 10.44 -2.13
C ASN A 175 20.61 10.31 -1.55
N ILE A 176 20.47 10.67 -0.27
CA ILE A 176 19.17 10.67 0.40
C ILE A 176 18.56 12.07 0.24
N LEU A 177 17.37 12.11 -0.33
CA LEU A 177 16.63 13.35 -0.59
C LEU A 177 15.33 13.37 0.22
N GLY A 178 15.10 14.51 0.89
CA GLY A 178 13.78 14.83 1.45
C GLY A 178 13.00 15.66 0.43
N ILE A 179 11.84 15.19 0.02
CA ILE A 179 10.99 15.85 -0.99
C ILE A 179 9.64 16.17 -0.36
N THR A 180 9.18 17.42 -0.50
CA THR A 180 7.80 17.78 -0.19
C THR A 180 7.09 18.17 -1.47
N VAL A 181 5.97 17.53 -1.74
CA VAL A 181 5.14 17.76 -2.92
C VAL A 181 3.94 18.58 -2.51
N TYR A 182 3.67 19.67 -3.21
CA TYR A 182 2.51 20.52 -3.01
C TYR A 182 1.58 20.38 -4.22
N LEU A 183 0.35 19.97 -3.99
CA LEU A 183 -0.70 19.96 -4.99
C LEU A 183 -1.41 21.33 -4.99
N GLN A 184 -1.96 21.70 -6.14
CA GLN A 184 -2.78 22.90 -6.22
C GLN A 184 -4.12 22.71 -5.50
N ASP A 185 -4.61 23.73 -4.81
CA ASP A 185 -5.90 23.70 -4.09
C ASP A 185 -7.11 23.38 -4.99
N SER A 186 -6.96 23.62 -6.29
CA SER A 186 -7.97 23.28 -7.31
C SER A 186 -7.91 21.82 -7.79
N CYS A 187 -7.01 21.01 -7.26
CA CYS A 187 -6.84 19.62 -7.69
C CYS A 187 -7.99 18.74 -7.16
N ILE A 188 -8.87 18.29 -8.05
CA ILE A 188 -10.04 17.46 -7.71
C ILE A 188 -9.63 15.99 -7.45
N LEU A 189 -8.58 15.51 -8.10
CA LEU A 189 -8.11 14.13 -8.01
C LEU A 189 -6.74 14.08 -7.32
N LYS A 190 -6.71 14.36 -6.02
CA LYS A 190 -5.47 14.46 -5.24
C LYS A 190 -4.71 13.13 -5.20
N ALA A 191 -5.40 12.03 -4.93
CA ALA A 191 -4.80 10.69 -4.89
C ALA A 191 -4.19 10.31 -6.25
N ALA A 192 -4.91 10.53 -7.34
CA ALA A 192 -4.39 10.21 -8.68
C ALA A 192 -3.13 11.03 -9.03
N ARG A 193 -3.08 12.30 -8.62
CA ARG A 193 -1.89 13.15 -8.81
C ARG A 193 -0.72 12.70 -7.96
N ALA A 194 -0.97 12.39 -6.70
CA ALA A 194 0.05 11.85 -5.80
C ALA A 194 0.59 10.52 -6.35
N PHE A 195 -0.28 9.61 -6.78
CA PHE A 195 0.10 8.34 -7.40
C PHE A 195 1.04 8.52 -8.60
N LEU A 196 0.75 9.46 -9.51
CA LEU A 196 1.62 9.77 -10.64
C LEU A 196 3.01 10.24 -10.18
N VAL A 197 3.09 11.03 -9.11
CA VAL A 197 4.37 11.46 -8.54
C VAL A 197 5.15 10.27 -7.99
N PHE A 198 4.50 9.38 -7.23
CA PHE A 198 5.14 8.17 -6.71
C PHE A 198 5.64 7.28 -7.85
N LYS A 199 4.82 7.03 -8.86
CA LYS A 199 5.20 6.24 -10.03
C LYS A 199 6.43 6.83 -10.75
N CYS A 200 6.46 8.13 -10.98
CA CYS A 200 7.63 8.78 -11.59
C CYS A 200 8.89 8.69 -10.71
N LEU A 201 8.75 8.75 -9.40
CA LEU A 201 9.87 8.62 -8.48
C LEU A 201 10.39 7.18 -8.42
N GLU A 202 9.51 6.18 -8.43
CA GLU A 202 9.87 4.76 -8.45
C GLU A 202 10.65 4.34 -9.70
N GLU A 203 10.45 5.02 -10.84
CA GLU A 203 11.26 4.82 -12.06
C GLU A 203 12.70 5.34 -11.92
N LEU A 204 12.95 6.25 -10.99
CA LEU A 204 14.24 6.94 -10.82
C LEU A 204 15.03 6.45 -9.61
N GLY A 205 14.37 5.82 -8.62
CA GLY A 205 14.97 5.36 -7.39
C GLY A 205 13.94 4.76 -6.45
N GLU A 206 14.19 4.78 -5.15
CA GLU A 206 13.32 4.13 -4.15
C GLU A 206 12.74 5.14 -3.16
N VAL A 207 11.42 5.11 -2.97
CA VAL A 207 10.72 5.86 -1.92
C VAL A 207 10.81 5.07 -0.62
N MET A 208 11.59 5.57 0.32
CA MET A 208 11.81 4.93 1.59
C MET A 208 10.66 5.14 2.57
N LYS A 209 10.12 6.34 2.60
CA LYS A 209 9.02 6.73 3.49
C LYS A 209 8.24 7.89 2.95
N ALA A 210 6.94 7.90 3.20
CA ALA A 210 6.05 9.01 2.92
C ALA A 210 5.26 9.42 4.18
N GLU A 211 4.99 10.70 4.30
CA GLU A 211 4.16 11.29 5.37
C GLU A 211 3.17 12.29 4.74
N PRO A 212 1.85 12.08 4.82
CA PRO A 212 1.22 10.87 5.38
C PRO A 212 1.66 9.58 4.68
N ASN A 213 1.37 8.43 5.28
CA ASN A 213 1.71 7.16 4.65
C ASN A 213 0.99 7.01 3.30
N VAL A 214 1.50 6.16 2.44
CA VAL A 214 0.98 5.97 1.07
C VAL A 214 -0.51 5.67 1.06
N GLN A 215 -0.98 4.90 2.05
CA GLN A 215 -2.38 4.54 2.23
C GLN A 215 -3.28 5.75 2.49
N ASP A 216 -2.88 6.64 3.40
CA ASP A 216 -3.65 7.84 3.70
C ASP A 216 -3.65 8.80 2.51
N ILE A 217 -2.59 8.79 1.70
CA ILE A 217 -2.51 9.56 0.46
C ILE A 217 -3.49 9.00 -0.58
N GLU A 218 -3.56 7.67 -0.74
CA GLU A 218 -4.50 7.02 -1.66
C GLU A 218 -5.96 7.20 -1.24
N ASP A 219 -6.22 7.17 0.07
CA ASP A 219 -7.55 7.41 0.64
C ASP A 219 -7.94 8.90 0.65
N GLU A 220 -7.12 9.77 0.05
CA GLU A 220 -7.26 11.23 0.06
C GLU A 220 -7.31 11.85 1.47
N LYS A 221 -6.80 11.14 2.48
CA LYS A 221 -6.69 11.58 3.88
C LYS A 221 -5.48 12.50 4.10
N PHE A 222 -5.25 13.41 3.18
CA PHE A 222 -4.22 14.43 3.27
C PHE A 222 -4.76 15.75 2.70
N ASP A 223 -4.16 16.85 3.08
CA ASP A 223 -4.55 18.17 2.57
C ASP A 223 -4.09 18.33 1.11
N TYR A 224 -3.20 19.24 0.82
CA TYR A 224 -2.68 19.47 -0.53
C TYR A 224 -1.16 19.29 -0.59
N ASP A 225 -0.58 18.62 0.40
CA ASP A 225 0.84 18.33 0.42
C ASP A 225 1.15 16.99 1.08
N PHE A 226 2.24 16.40 0.67
CA PHE A 226 2.83 15.22 1.29
C PHE A 226 4.35 15.28 1.17
N SER A 227 5.04 14.64 2.08
CA SER A 227 6.50 14.61 2.12
C SER A 227 7.01 13.19 2.02
N LEU A 228 8.15 12.99 1.42
CA LEU A 228 8.76 11.69 1.27
C LEU A 228 10.28 11.74 1.42
N VAL A 229 10.85 10.61 1.78
CA VAL A 229 12.29 10.37 1.79
C VAL A 229 12.61 9.40 0.67
N TYR A 230 13.60 9.73 -0.13
CA TYR A 230 13.90 9.11 -1.40
C TYR A 230 15.42 8.91 -1.56
N PHE A 231 15.87 7.83 -2.22
CA PHE A 231 17.26 7.56 -2.58
C PHE A 231 17.40 6.76 -3.88
#